data_306cde63b2693029df4ec725ae047eb8
#
_entry.id   306cde63b2693029df4ec725ae047eb8
#
_cell.length_a   1.000
_cell.length_b   1.000
_cell.length_c   1.000
_cell.angle_alpha   90.00
_cell.angle_beta   90.00
_cell.angle_gamma   90.00
#
_symmetry.space_group_name_H-M   'P 1'
#
loop_
_entity.id
_entity.type
_entity.pdbx_description
1 polymer ?
#
loop_
_entity_poly.entity_id
_entity_poly.type
_entity_poly.pdbx_seq_one_letter_code
_entity_poly.pdbx_strand_id
1 'polypeptide(L)'
;MADATQVWPVGTGKQLLFDRRFVESSAGLQFTVNPPLQRTPVNLPSLSGLRPSNHYLTVLDVDGRLWLYYHMRPRETSEPDHRNSMCCLAWSDDGIDWELAPVDRFEVAGLARNNVVMPGAVGTPFLDAQQTCGCRFWFVGTLGERTEPPVWDEARDTYFGGYDADDGRRVHAAVYLLHSEDGISWRRQRSGVVVPFRCDSQNQVFYDAGTGAYVAYLRGASPVPGRRRTVARLTSPALTQLPFDFPEDTTLPRSPAGLHDRLPPQCAPFVMAGDERDPSATDVYTPCVNPYEWADDATFAFPAVYRHYEGQDSHERDDRGQKQNAGPLEVQLAVSRDGVTFDRLRTPYVGLGLMEEPQLGGSVYMGVGLVRRGNYIYQYYAEGACTHGHYDRDVHIWQAKQRLDGFVSVDAGPDGGWFVTPPIEFAGSRLLLNIDCGATGEAWVELQDETGKPLPGYTFEDAVSVDRNGVAQEVWWRGGPDVGPLSGRPVRMRVTMRSAKLYAFQFSESR
;
A
#
# COMPACT_ATOMS: atom_id res chain seq x y z
N MET A 1 5.00 8.12 26.99
CA MET A 1 4.23 9.20 27.63
C MET A 1 4.54 10.43 26.81
N ALA A 2 3.56 10.99 26.10
CA ALA A 2 3.75 12.26 25.39
C ALA A 2 4.05 13.35 26.41
N ASP A 3 4.96 14.24 26.06
CA ASP A 3 5.31 15.37 26.90
C ASP A 3 4.04 16.20 27.13
N ALA A 4 3.63 16.36 28.39
CA ALA A 4 2.36 17.01 28.76
C ALA A 4 2.28 18.51 28.40
N THR A 5 3.31 19.03 27.74
CA THR A 5 3.42 20.43 27.31
C THR A 5 3.37 20.62 25.78
N GLN A 6 3.34 19.53 25.00
CA GLN A 6 3.33 19.63 23.53
C GLN A 6 1.95 20.01 23.01
N VAL A 7 1.86 21.15 22.34
CA VAL A 7 0.67 21.57 21.55
C VAL A 7 0.82 21.06 20.11
N TRP A 8 -0.20 20.38 19.61
CA TRP A 8 -0.19 19.87 18.25
C TRP A 8 -0.85 20.86 17.29
N PRO A 9 -0.11 21.40 16.30
CA PRO A 9 -0.69 22.28 15.29
C PRO A 9 -1.45 21.43 14.27
N VAL A 10 -2.78 21.42 14.33
CA VAL A 10 -3.63 20.67 13.40
C VAL A 10 -4.20 21.56 12.29
N GLY A 11 -4.15 22.89 12.44
CA GLY A 11 -4.62 23.83 11.43
C GLY A 11 -6.03 23.51 10.94
N THR A 12 -6.20 23.45 9.62
CA THR A 12 -7.43 22.99 8.95
C THR A 12 -7.30 21.58 8.38
N GLY A 13 -6.18 20.90 8.62
CA GLY A 13 -5.93 19.57 8.13
C GLY A 13 -6.80 18.50 8.80
N LYS A 14 -7.13 17.47 8.05
CA LYS A 14 -7.86 16.32 8.59
C LYS A 14 -6.93 15.43 9.38
N GLN A 15 -7.34 15.08 10.60
CA GLN A 15 -6.57 14.24 11.52
C GLN A 15 -7.22 12.86 11.66
N LEU A 16 -6.50 11.83 11.25
CA LEU A 16 -6.96 10.44 11.40
C LEU A 16 -6.66 9.89 12.79
N LEU A 17 -7.57 9.06 13.28
CA LEU A 17 -7.49 8.41 14.59
C LEU A 17 -7.04 6.94 14.45
N PHE A 18 -5.91 6.70 13.80
CA PHE A 18 -5.40 5.34 13.61
C PHE A 18 -4.35 4.94 14.67
N ASP A 19 -3.90 5.90 15.47
CA ASP A 19 -2.94 5.73 16.56
C ASP A 19 -3.33 6.57 17.78
N ARG A 20 -2.47 6.59 18.80
CA ARG A 20 -2.73 7.32 20.03
C ARG A 20 -2.26 8.78 20.03
N ARG A 21 -1.84 9.35 18.89
CA ARG A 21 -1.39 10.75 18.82
C ARG A 21 -2.39 11.72 19.42
N PHE A 22 -3.67 11.53 19.11
CA PHE A 22 -4.77 12.40 19.57
C PHE A 22 -5.62 11.75 20.69
N VAL A 23 -5.08 10.76 21.38
CA VAL A 23 -5.73 10.09 22.51
C VAL A 23 -4.79 10.11 23.72
N GLU A 24 -4.78 11.24 24.46
CA GLU A 24 -3.93 11.40 25.65
C GLU A 24 -4.45 10.56 26.81
N SER A 25 -5.77 10.59 27.02
CA SER A 25 -6.46 9.77 28.03
C SER A 25 -7.77 9.23 27.48
N SER A 26 -8.14 8.02 27.89
CA SER A 26 -9.35 7.36 27.40
C SER A 26 -9.82 6.27 28.32
N ALA A 27 -11.12 5.94 28.26
CA ALA A 27 -11.69 4.75 28.85
C ALA A 27 -12.80 4.19 27.96
N GLY A 28 -12.97 2.86 27.94
CA GLY A 28 -14.04 2.19 27.21
C GLY A 28 -13.90 2.23 25.68
N LEU A 29 -12.69 2.46 25.17
CA LEU A 29 -12.44 2.57 23.73
C LEU A 29 -11.46 1.50 23.23
N GLN A 30 -11.66 1.13 21.96
CA GLN A 30 -10.80 0.20 21.23
C GLN A 30 -10.42 0.78 19.87
N PHE A 31 -9.15 0.61 19.46
CA PHE A 31 -8.73 0.83 18.09
C PHE A 31 -9.05 -0.41 17.26
N THR A 32 -9.80 -0.22 16.17
CA THR A 32 -10.32 -1.31 15.34
C THR A 32 -9.86 -1.16 13.90
N VAL A 33 -9.27 -2.21 13.34
CA VAL A 33 -9.08 -2.33 11.89
C VAL A 33 -10.44 -2.64 11.27
N ASN A 34 -10.83 -1.85 10.28
CA ASN A 34 -12.07 -2.07 9.55
C ASN A 34 -11.78 -2.72 8.20
N PRO A 35 -12.21 -3.96 7.96
CA PRO A 35 -12.16 -4.58 6.65
C PRO A 35 -12.92 -3.75 5.60
N PRO A 36 -12.68 -4.00 4.31
CA PRO A 36 -13.47 -3.36 3.26
C PRO A 36 -14.97 -3.57 3.45
N LEU A 37 -15.76 -2.53 3.23
CA LEU A 37 -17.22 -2.57 3.32
C LEU A 37 -17.85 -3.54 2.31
N GLN A 38 -17.18 -3.68 1.17
CA GLN A 38 -17.61 -4.54 0.07
C GLN A 38 -16.41 -5.05 -0.71
N ARG A 39 -16.50 -6.28 -1.17
CA ARG A 39 -15.55 -6.94 -2.06
C ARG A 39 -16.31 -7.40 -3.30
N THR A 40 -15.86 -6.98 -4.48
CA THR A 40 -16.55 -7.29 -5.75
C THR A 40 -15.53 -7.85 -6.74
N PRO A 41 -15.77 -9.02 -7.36
CA PRO A 41 -14.91 -9.50 -8.42
C PRO A 41 -14.95 -8.54 -9.62
N VAL A 42 -13.82 -8.34 -10.28
CA VAL A 42 -13.78 -7.51 -11.48
C VAL A 42 -13.97 -8.35 -12.73
N ASN A 43 -14.58 -7.75 -13.74
CA ASN A 43 -14.75 -8.35 -15.06
C ASN A 43 -13.56 -7.95 -15.94
N LEU A 44 -12.49 -8.76 -15.91
CA LEU A 44 -11.31 -8.56 -16.74
C LEU A 44 -11.28 -9.61 -17.85
N PRO A 45 -11.33 -9.22 -19.14
CA PRO A 45 -11.27 -10.17 -20.24
C PRO A 45 -9.95 -10.95 -20.24
N SER A 46 -10.00 -12.23 -20.52
CA SER A 46 -8.82 -13.08 -20.63
C SER A 46 -8.31 -13.13 -22.06
N LEU A 47 -7.00 -13.22 -22.23
CA LEU A 47 -6.37 -13.53 -23.51
C LEU A 47 -6.17 -15.05 -23.63
N SER A 48 -6.53 -15.61 -24.80
CA SER A 48 -6.33 -17.04 -25.07
C SER A 48 -4.86 -17.41 -24.92
N GLY A 49 -4.58 -18.55 -24.29
CA GLY A 49 -3.22 -19.05 -24.08
C GLY A 49 -2.44 -18.34 -22.94
N LEU A 50 -3.01 -17.31 -22.34
CA LEU A 50 -2.39 -16.59 -21.21
C LEU A 50 -3.15 -16.82 -19.90
N ARG A 51 -2.44 -16.65 -18.78
CA ARG A 51 -3.01 -16.65 -17.42
C ARG A 51 -2.28 -15.63 -16.55
N PRO A 52 -2.87 -15.15 -15.43
CA PRO A 52 -2.14 -14.32 -14.48
C PRO A 52 -0.85 -15.01 -14.01
N SER A 53 0.26 -14.26 -14.01
CA SER A 53 1.59 -14.81 -13.71
C SER A 53 1.97 -14.68 -12.25
N ASN A 54 1.54 -13.62 -11.62
CA ASN A 54 1.73 -13.33 -10.21
C ASN A 54 0.58 -12.46 -9.71
N HIS A 55 0.60 -12.19 -8.41
CA HIS A 55 -0.44 -11.45 -7.73
C HIS A 55 -0.20 -9.94 -7.67
N TYR A 56 0.88 -9.44 -8.31
CA TYR A 56 1.19 -8.01 -8.27
C TYR A 56 0.37 -7.26 -9.31
N LEU A 57 -0.31 -6.24 -8.86
CA LEU A 57 -1.06 -5.35 -9.72
C LEU A 57 -0.98 -3.91 -9.19
N THR A 58 -1.24 -2.98 -10.08
CA THR A 58 -1.28 -1.55 -9.77
C THR A 58 -2.46 -0.91 -10.47
N VAL A 59 -3.24 -0.13 -9.74
CA VAL A 59 -4.31 0.68 -10.33
C VAL A 59 -3.97 2.16 -10.15
N LEU A 60 -3.92 2.87 -11.27
CA LEU A 60 -3.69 4.31 -11.31
C LEU A 60 -4.96 5.02 -11.79
N ASP A 61 -5.26 6.17 -11.20
CA ASP A 61 -6.24 7.10 -11.72
C ASP A 61 -5.53 8.05 -12.69
N VAL A 62 -5.79 7.89 -13.97
CA VAL A 62 -5.19 8.70 -15.02
C VAL A 62 -6.28 9.56 -15.65
N ASP A 63 -6.34 10.82 -15.22
CA ASP A 63 -7.29 11.81 -15.72
C ASP A 63 -8.76 11.35 -15.61
N GLY A 64 -9.09 10.64 -14.52
CA GLY A 64 -10.43 10.15 -14.21
C GLY A 64 -10.74 8.75 -14.72
N ARG A 65 -9.92 8.18 -15.60
CA ARG A 65 -10.00 6.78 -16.05
C ARG A 65 -9.06 5.90 -15.25
N LEU A 66 -9.48 4.70 -14.88
CA LEU A 66 -8.65 3.74 -14.15
C LEU A 66 -7.80 2.93 -15.12
N TRP A 67 -6.52 2.82 -14.78
CA TRP A 67 -5.54 2.02 -15.50
C TRP A 67 -5.06 0.89 -14.60
N LEU A 68 -5.32 -0.36 -15.00
CA LEU A 68 -4.86 -1.55 -14.30
C LEU A 68 -3.65 -2.13 -15.03
N TYR A 69 -2.49 -2.07 -14.36
CA TYR A 69 -1.33 -2.85 -14.79
C TYR A 69 -1.30 -4.16 -13.99
N TYR A 70 -1.17 -5.27 -14.70
CA TYR A 70 -1.16 -6.60 -14.13
C TYR A 70 -0.25 -7.51 -14.94
N HIS A 71 0.04 -8.70 -14.42
CA HIS A 71 1.03 -9.57 -15.03
C HIS A 71 0.41 -10.88 -15.52
N MET A 72 0.77 -11.27 -16.74
CA MET A 72 0.33 -12.48 -17.41
C MET A 72 1.53 -13.34 -17.81
N ARG A 73 1.28 -14.63 -18.07
CA ARG A 73 2.27 -15.57 -18.64
C ARG A 73 1.57 -16.59 -19.53
N PRO A 74 2.31 -17.29 -20.44
CA PRO A 74 1.76 -18.41 -21.17
C PRO A 74 1.24 -19.52 -20.24
N ARG A 75 0.09 -20.12 -20.56
CA ARG A 75 -0.52 -21.22 -19.78
C ARG A 75 0.35 -22.47 -19.73
N GLU A 76 1.13 -22.70 -20.78
CA GLU A 76 2.00 -23.88 -20.91
C GLU A 76 3.23 -23.85 -19.98
N THR A 77 3.55 -22.70 -19.39
CA THR A 77 4.69 -22.57 -18.46
C THR A 77 4.30 -23.03 -17.06
N SER A 78 4.94 -24.08 -16.56
CA SER A 78 4.64 -24.68 -15.25
C SER A 78 5.19 -23.86 -14.07
N GLU A 79 6.25 -23.08 -14.28
CA GLU A 79 6.89 -22.28 -13.22
C GLU A 79 6.84 -20.79 -13.51
N PRO A 80 6.69 -19.95 -12.47
CA PRO A 80 6.81 -18.51 -12.65
C PRO A 80 8.28 -18.20 -12.89
N ASP A 81 8.57 -17.91 -14.12
CA ASP A 81 9.82 -17.31 -14.51
C ASP A 81 9.52 -15.90 -14.93
N HIS A 82 10.23 -14.91 -14.36
CA HIS A 82 10.06 -13.52 -14.76
C HIS A 82 10.29 -13.33 -16.26
N ARG A 83 11.10 -14.19 -16.89
CA ARG A 83 11.31 -14.21 -18.36
C ARG A 83 10.02 -14.41 -19.15
N ASN A 84 9.09 -15.15 -18.59
CA ASN A 84 7.80 -15.46 -19.21
C ASN A 84 6.67 -14.56 -18.72
N SER A 85 6.96 -13.66 -17.76
CA SER A 85 5.98 -12.69 -17.28
C SER A 85 5.89 -11.51 -18.23
N MET A 86 4.69 -10.99 -18.37
CA MET A 86 4.37 -9.86 -19.22
C MET A 86 3.56 -8.86 -18.44
N CYS A 87 3.98 -7.62 -18.43
CA CYS A 87 3.17 -6.54 -17.90
C CYS A 87 2.11 -6.15 -18.94
N CYS A 88 0.86 -6.20 -18.53
CA CYS A 88 -0.32 -5.93 -19.35
C CYS A 88 -1.07 -4.72 -18.83
N LEU A 89 -1.86 -4.08 -19.68
CA LEU A 89 -2.66 -2.90 -19.36
C LEU A 89 -4.13 -3.12 -19.70
N ALA A 90 -5.00 -2.75 -18.78
CA ALA A 90 -6.45 -2.64 -19.00
C ALA A 90 -6.96 -1.31 -18.49
N TRP A 91 -8.10 -0.85 -19.02
CA TRP A 91 -8.74 0.40 -18.62
C TRP A 91 -10.15 0.14 -18.11
N SER A 92 -10.63 1.01 -17.22
CA SER A 92 -12.00 1.00 -16.73
C SER A 92 -12.47 2.39 -16.37
N ASP A 93 -13.75 2.68 -16.58
CA ASP A 93 -14.38 3.93 -16.14
C ASP A 93 -15.09 3.75 -14.78
N ASP A 94 -15.54 2.53 -14.45
CA ASP A 94 -16.28 2.20 -13.25
C ASP A 94 -15.48 1.38 -12.21
N GLY A 95 -14.35 0.78 -12.64
CA GLY A 95 -13.46 -0.05 -11.83
C GLY A 95 -13.94 -1.49 -11.63
N ILE A 96 -15.02 -1.90 -12.28
CA ILE A 96 -15.56 -3.27 -12.27
C ILE A 96 -15.41 -3.91 -13.64
N ASP A 97 -15.88 -3.23 -14.69
CA ASP A 97 -15.79 -3.69 -16.06
C ASP A 97 -14.52 -3.12 -16.71
N TRP A 98 -13.63 -4.00 -17.13
CA TRP A 98 -12.32 -3.64 -17.69
C TRP A 98 -12.22 -3.99 -19.15
N GLU A 99 -11.60 -3.10 -19.92
CA GLU A 99 -11.28 -3.28 -21.32
C GLU A 99 -9.77 -3.48 -21.49
N LEU A 100 -9.36 -4.45 -22.31
CA LEU A 100 -7.95 -4.62 -22.64
C LEU A 100 -7.47 -3.44 -23.49
N ALA A 101 -6.40 -2.78 -23.07
CA ALA A 101 -5.80 -1.70 -23.85
C ALA A 101 -5.28 -2.24 -25.19
N PRO A 102 -5.64 -1.64 -26.33
CA PRO A 102 -5.17 -2.09 -27.65
C PRO A 102 -3.72 -1.66 -27.90
N VAL A 103 -2.78 -2.37 -27.26
CA VAL A 103 -1.35 -2.04 -27.35
C VAL A 103 -0.74 -2.58 -28.63
N ASP A 104 -0.96 -3.86 -28.93
CA ASP A 104 -0.58 -4.55 -30.19
C ASP A 104 0.89 -4.31 -30.65
N ARG A 105 1.81 -4.12 -29.70
CA ARG A 105 3.22 -3.81 -29.99
C ARG A 105 4.13 -5.04 -30.07
N PHE A 106 3.67 -6.13 -29.47
CA PHE A 106 4.45 -7.36 -29.35
C PHE A 106 3.60 -8.54 -29.84
N GLU A 107 4.22 -9.45 -30.57
CA GLU A 107 3.58 -10.75 -30.81
C GLU A 107 3.86 -11.64 -29.59
N VAL A 108 2.81 -12.08 -28.93
CA VAL A 108 2.90 -12.87 -27.71
C VAL A 108 2.00 -14.09 -27.81
N ALA A 109 2.55 -15.28 -27.58
CA ALA A 109 1.82 -16.54 -27.64
C ALA A 109 0.98 -16.71 -28.93
N GLY A 110 1.48 -16.22 -30.07
CA GLY A 110 0.78 -16.24 -31.36
C GLY A 110 -0.34 -15.21 -31.50
N LEU A 111 -0.51 -14.32 -30.51
CA LEU A 111 -1.50 -13.25 -30.54
C LEU A 111 -0.88 -11.95 -31.08
N ALA A 112 -1.31 -11.50 -32.24
CA ALA A 112 -0.93 -10.21 -32.79
C ALA A 112 -1.68 -9.04 -32.12
N ARG A 113 -2.88 -9.31 -31.61
CA ARG A 113 -3.68 -8.33 -30.85
C ARG A 113 -3.64 -8.67 -29.38
N ASN A 114 -3.10 -7.77 -28.59
CA ASN A 114 -2.93 -7.95 -27.15
C ASN A 114 -2.71 -6.62 -26.42
N ASN A 115 -2.70 -6.68 -25.11
CA ASN A 115 -2.53 -5.53 -24.22
C ASN A 115 -1.19 -5.55 -23.47
N VAL A 116 -0.18 -6.22 -24.00
CA VAL A 116 1.14 -6.31 -23.38
C VAL A 116 1.91 -5.01 -23.59
N VAL A 117 2.28 -4.34 -22.51
CA VAL A 117 3.10 -3.11 -22.53
C VAL A 117 4.58 -3.40 -22.36
N MET A 118 4.93 -4.47 -21.65
CA MET A 118 6.32 -4.89 -21.46
C MET A 118 6.43 -6.41 -21.30
N PRO A 119 7.03 -7.12 -22.26
CA PRO A 119 7.40 -8.51 -22.08
C PRO A 119 8.61 -8.65 -21.15
N GLY A 120 8.66 -9.69 -20.32
CA GLY A 120 9.76 -9.99 -19.42
C GLY A 120 9.92 -9.03 -18.23
N ALA A 121 8.89 -8.25 -17.88
CA ALA A 121 8.95 -7.31 -16.78
C ALA A 121 7.96 -7.64 -15.67
N VAL A 122 8.38 -7.50 -14.43
CA VAL A 122 7.55 -7.60 -13.22
C VAL A 122 7.84 -6.43 -12.31
N GLY A 123 6.85 -5.62 -12.01
CA GLY A 123 7.04 -4.45 -11.16
C GLY A 123 5.80 -3.58 -11.04
N THR A 124 6.01 -2.37 -10.58
CA THR A 124 4.97 -1.44 -10.16
C THR A 124 5.10 -0.13 -10.93
N PRO A 125 4.15 0.19 -11.80
CA PRO A 125 4.04 1.54 -12.37
C PRO A 125 3.61 2.57 -11.33
N PHE A 126 4.01 3.81 -11.52
CA PHE A 126 3.54 4.94 -10.70
C PHE A 126 3.51 6.23 -11.53
N LEU A 127 2.74 7.20 -11.05
CA LEU A 127 2.70 8.55 -11.62
C LEU A 127 3.70 9.43 -10.88
N ASP A 128 4.55 10.12 -11.65
CA ASP A 128 5.47 11.11 -11.11
C ASP A 128 4.88 12.51 -11.24
N ALA A 129 4.41 13.05 -10.12
CA ALA A 129 3.87 14.41 -10.06
C ALA A 129 4.93 15.47 -10.38
N GLN A 130 6.24 15.16 -10.22
CA GLN A 130 7.34 16.04 -10.55
C GLN A 130 7.67 16.04 -12.05
N GLN A 131 7.10 15.12 -12.82
CA GLN A 131 7.35 14.93 -14.25
C GLN A 131 8.84 14.91 -14.61
N THR A 132 9.61 14.17 -13.84
CA THR A 132 11.06 14.02 -14.03
C THR A 132 11.37 13.64 -15.49
N CYS A 133 12.29 14.33 -16.12
CA CYS A 133 12.62 14.18 -17.54
C CYS A 133 11.44 14.40 -18.51
N GLY A 134 10.37 15.10 -18.09
CA GLY A 134 9.16 15.30 -18.89
C GLY A 134 8.26 14.05 -18.97
N CYS A 135 8.53 13.02 -18.18
CA CYS A 135 7.76 11.78 -18.17
C CYS A 135 6.84 11.72 -16.96
N ARG A 136 5.56 11.44 -17.21
CA ARG A 136 4.54 11.28 -16.18
C ARG A 136 4.52 9.86 -15.60
N PHE A 137 4.80 8.86 -16.42
CA PHE A 137 4.72 7.46 -16.02
C PHE A 137 6.11 6.91 -15.75
N TRP A 138 6.27 6.25 -14.63
CA TRP A 138 7.47 5.52 -14.24
C TRP A 138 7.11 4.11 -13.79
N PHE A 139 8.08 3.21 -13.91
CA PHE A 139 7.94 1.82 -13.50
C PHE A 139 9.19 1.41 -12.74
N VAL A 140 9.00 0.76 -11.60
CA VAL A 140 10.07 0.17 -10.81
C VAL A 140 9.89 -1.34 -10.75
N GLY A 141 10.91 -2.10 -11.10
CA GLY A 141 10.77 -3.55 -11.08
C GLY A 141 12.00 -4.31 -11.53
N THR A 142 11.83 -5.62 -11.56
CA THR A 142 12.79 -6.54 -12.12
C THR A 142 12.43 -6.84 -13.56
N LEU A 143 13.45 -7.01 -14.34
CA LEU A 143 13.30 -7.41 -15.73
C LEU A 143 13.65 -8.89 -15.84
N GLY A 144 12.90 -9.71 -16.64
CA GLY A 144 13.04 -11.16 -16.77
C GLY A 144 14.37 -11.64 -17.31
N GLU A 145 14.94 -12.73 -16.85
CA GLU A 145 16.22 -13.30 -17.26
C GLU A 145 16.10 -13.94 -18.64
N ARG A 146 16.82 -13.42 -19.62
CA ARG A 146 17.04 -14.10 -20.90
C ARG A 146 18.50 -14.54 -21.01
N THR A 147 18.72 -15.62 -21.69
CA THR A 147 20.08 -16.14 -21.98
C THR A 147 20.80 -15.32 -23.05
N GLU A 148 20.13 -14.36 -23.65
CA GLU A 148 20.68 -13.43 -24.63
C GLU A 148 20.82 -12.04 -24.02
N PRO A 149 21.88 -11.30 -24.33
CA PRO A 149 22.07 -9.94 -23.83
C PRO A 149 20.86 -9.08 -24.20
N PRO A 150 20.52 -8.09 -23.36
CA PRO A 150 19.46 -7.15 -23.70
C PRO A 150 19.85 -6.46 -24.98
N VAL A 151 19.06 -6.62 -25.99
CA VAL A 151 19.18 -5.79 -27.16
C VAL A 151 18.55 -4.46 -26.82
N TRP A 152 19.34 -3.55 -26.31
CA TRP A 152 19.01 -2.15 -26.35
C TRP A 152 18.96 -1.75 -27.84
N ASP A 153 17.80 -1.52 -28.33
CA ASP A 153 17.63 -0.96 -29.67
C ASP A 153 17.82 0.56 -29.56
N GLU A 154 19.05 1.02 -29.82
CA GLU A 154 19.39 2.44 -29.79
C GLU A 154 18.58 3.24 -30.82
N ALA A 155 18.16 2.62 -31.93
CA ALA A 155 17.38 3.28 -32.96
C ALA A 155 15.94 3.53 -32.51
N ARG A 156 15.42 2.68 -31.61
CA ARG A 156 14.05 2.80 -31.07
C ARG A 156 14.00 3.40 -29.68
N ASP A 157 15.15 3.56 -29.03
CA ASP A 157 15.27 3.99 -27.62
C ASP A 157 14.31 3.20 -26.69
N THR A 158 14.08 1.93 -27.01
CA THR A 158 13.15 1.04 -26.37
C THR A 158 13.85 -0.21 -25.90
N TYR A 159 13.48 -0.65 -24.71
CA TYR A 159 13.93 -1.89 -24.15
C TYR A 159 13.08 -3.05 -24.66
N PHE A 160 13.70 -4.03 -25.30
CA PHE A 160 13.11 -5.33 -25.58
C PHE A 160 13.71 -6.36 -24.64
N GLY A 161 12.95 -6.68 -23.62
CA GLY A 161 13.13 -7.75 -22.64
C GLY A 161 14.36 -8.61 -22.82
N GLY A 162 15.48 -8.21 -22.31
CA GLY A 162 16.69 -8.96 -22.25
C GLY A 162 17.52 -8.46 -21.09
N TYR A 163 18.41 -9.26 -20.60
CA TYR A 163 19.36 -8.96 -19.56
C TYR A 163 20.74 -8.87 -20.12
N ASP A 164 21.57 -8.09 -19.42
CA ASP A 164 23.00 -8.21 -19.55
C ASP A 164 23.41 -9.60 -19.09
N ALA A 165 23.55 -10.54 -20.00
CA ALA A 165 24.32 -11.73 -19.77
C ALA A 165 25.78 -11.32 -19.95
N ASP A 166 26.47 -11.07 -18.87
CA ASP A 166 27.88 -11.02 -18.90
C ASP A 166 28.38 -12.44 -19.21
N ASP A 167 29.01 -12.66 -20.39
CA ASP A 167 29.68 -13.89 -20.83
C ASP A 167 28.79 -15.19 -20.89
N GLY A 168 27.49 -15.09 -21.07
CA GLY A 168 26.60 -16.27 -21.08
C GLY A 168 26.31 -16.82 -19.69
N ARG A 169 26.70 -16.13 -18.63
CA ARG A 169 26.45 -16.48 -17.25
C ARG A 169 25.43 -15.53 -16.65
N ARG A 170 24.69 -16.09 -15.69
CA ARG A 170 23.59 -15.46 -14.97
C ARG A 170 23.65 -13.94 -14.85
N VAL A 171 22.65 -13.40 -15.33
CA VAL A 171 22.10 -12.08 -15.29
C VAL A 171 22.13 -11.38 -13.94
N HIS A 172 22.39 -10.10 -14.01
CA HIS A 172 22.30 -9.15 -12.93
C HIS A 172 20.85 -9.02 -12.42
N ALA A 173 20.55 -9.68 -11.31
CA ALA A 173 19.31 -9.42 -10.60
C ALA A 173 19.40 -8.05 -9.95
N ALA A 174 18.68 -7.07 -10.49
CA ALA A 174 18.65 -5.69 -10.00
C ALA A 174 17.22 -5.14 -10.05
N VAL A 175 16.99 -4.01 -9.40
CA VAL A 175 15.77 -3.24 -9.54
C VAL A 175 16.04 -2.07 -10.47
N TYR A 176 15.25 -1.97 -11.53
CA TYR A 176 15.37 -0.99 -12.59
C TYR A 176 14.27 0.07 -12.51
N LEU A 177 14.56 1.25 -13.08
CA LEU A 177 13.55 2.25 -13.40
C LEU A 177 13.37 2.31 -14.91
N LEU A 178 12.09 2.39 -15.32
CA LEU A 178 11.69 2.70 -16.68
C LEU A 178 10.76 3.91 -16.63
N HIS A 179 10.69 4.65 -17.71
CA HIS A 179 9.82 5.81 -17.85
C HIS A 179 9.05 5.77 -19.15
N SER A 180 7.93 6.49 -19.18
CA SER A 180 7.05 6.58 -20.34
C SER A 180 6.28 7.90 -20.34
N GLU A 181 6.03 8.47 -21.51
CA GLU A 181 5.16 9.63 -21.67
C GLU A 181 3.68 9.23 -21.72
N ASP A 182 3.39 8.04 -22.29
CA ASP A 182 2.05 7.55 -22.58
C ASP A 182 1.59 6.38 -21.70
N GLY A 183 2.45 5.86 -20.81
CA GLY A 183 2.17 4.68 -19.98
C GLY A 183 2.15 3.35 -20.75
N ILE A 184 2.41 3.38 -22.05
CA ILE A 184 2.37 2.21 -22.95
C ILE A 184 3.74 1.91 -23.52
N SER A 185 4.48 2.97 -23.91
CA SER A 185 5.79 2.91 -24.53
C SER A 185 6.86 3.16 -23.50
N TRP A 186 7.48 2.10 -23.01
CA TRP A 186 8.43 2.17 -21.90
C TRP A 186 9.88 2.20 -22.36
N ARG A 187 10.70 3.01 -21.68
CA ARG A 187 12.14 3.16 -21.92
C ARG A 187 12.89 2.98 -20.62
N ARG A 188 13.99 2.26 -20.64
CA ARG A 188 14.83 2.09 -19.44
C ARG A 188 15.57 3.39 -19.13
N GLN A 189 15.61 3.78 -17.86
CA GLN A 189 16.47 4.85 -17.39
C GLN A 189 17.94 4.43 -17.49
N ARG A 190 18.73 5.20 -18.24
CA ARG A 190 20.13 4.85 -18.57
C ARG A 190 21.12 5.02 -17.42
N SER A 191 20.81 5.80 -16.39
CA SER A 191 21.75 6.15 -15.31
C SER A 191 22.00 5.03 -14.29
N GLY A 192 21.56 3.81 -14.55
CA GLY A 192 21.82 2.67 -13.69
C GLY A 192 20.59 1.96 -13.17
N VAL A 193 20.71 1.41 -11.98
CA VAL A 193 19.67 0.63 -11.29
C VAL A 193 19.30 1.31 -9.98
N VAL A 194 18.07 1.08 -9.50
CA VAL A 194 17.66 1.57 -8.17
C VAL A 194 18.55 0.95 -7.10
N VAL A 195 18.69 -0.37 -7.14
CA VAL A 195 19.66 -1.12 -6.35
C VAL A 195 20.23 -2.30 -7.17
N PRO A 196 21.51 -2.65 -7.00
CA PRO A 196 22.13 -3.80 -7.65
C PRO A 196 21.87 -5.10 -6.88
N PHE A 197 20.63 -5.30 -6.42
CA PHE A 197 20.21 -6.47 -5.64
C PHE A 197 18.93 -7.03 -6.22
N ARG A 198 18.73 -8.34 -6.08
CA ARG A 198 17.46 -8.98 -6.42
C ARG A 198 16.40 -8.63 -5.39
N CYS A 199 15.39 -7.91 -5.82
CA CYS A 199 14.20 -7.63 -5.04
C CYS A 199 12.98 -8.07 -5.86
N ASP A 200 12.74 -9.39 -5.91
CA ASP A 200 11.71 -10.04 -6.72
C ASP A 200 10.32 -9.95 -6.09
N SER A 201 9.92 -8.77 -5.67
CA SER A 201 8.65 -8.53 -5.00
C SER A 201 7.94 -7.33 -5.63
N GLN A 202 6.80 -6.94 -5.05
CA GLN A 202 6.14 -5.69 -5.35
C GLN A 202 6.98 -4.53 -4.81
N ASN A 203 7.94 -4.08 -5.60
CA ASN A 203 8.74 -2.90 -5.26
C ASN A 203 7.97 -1.63 -5.62
N GLN A 204 8.13 -0.58 -4.82
CA GLN A 204 7.44 0.68 -5.03
C GLN A 204 8.40 1.85 -4.96
N VAL A 205 8.14 2.87 -5.78
CA VAL A 205 8.77 4.19 -5.72
C VAL A 205 7.69 5.24 -5.88
N PHE A 206 7.77 6.31 -5.11
CA PHE A 206 6.94 7.50 -5.28
C PHE A 206 7.65 8.73 -4.71
N TYR A 207 7.19 9.91 -5.08
CA TYR A 207 7.66 11.17 -4.48
C TYR A 207 6.92 11.41 -3.17
N ASP A 208 7.69 11.59 -2.11
CA ASP A 208 7.17 11.95 -0.79
C ASP A 208 7.30 13.47 -0.60
N ALA A 209 6.18 14.17 -0.68
CA ALA A 209 6.13 15.62 -0.52
C ALA A 209 6.54 16.08 0.89
N GLY A 210 6.34 15.24 1.92
CA GLY A 210 6.74 15.54 3.30
C GLY A 210 8.24 15.62 3.49
N THR A 211 8.99 14.76 2.80
CA THR A 211 10.46 14.75 2.84
C THR A 211 11.12 15.46 1.65
N GLY A 212 10.36 15.77 0.60
CA GLY A 212 10.88 16.37 -0.64
C GLY A 212 11.78 15.44 -1.44
N ALA A 213 11.63 14.13 -1.30
CA ALA A 213 12.48 13.11 -1.92
C ALA A 213 11.66 11.96 -2.52
N TYR A 214 12.26 11.22 -3.43
CA TYR A 214 11.73 9.93 -3.86
C TYR A 214 12.04 8.87 -2.82
N VAL A 215 11.04 8.07 -2.51
CA VAL A 215 11.12 6.98 -1.54
C VAL A 215 10.89 5.66 -2.26
N ALA A 216 11.77 4.70 -2.03
CA ALA A 216 11.62 3.32 -2.50
C ALA A 216 11.31 2.40 -1.32
N TYR A 217 10.25 1.59 -1.45
CA TYR A 217 9.98 0.46 -0.58
C TYR A 217 10.27 -0.83 -1.34
N LEU A 218 11.25 -1.56 -0.87
CA LEU A 218 11.82 -2.71 -1.57
C LEU A 218 11.82 -3.94 -0.67
N ARG A 219 11.84 -5.11 -1.29
CA ARG A 219 12.09 -6.33 -0.54
C ARG A 219 13.50 -6.35 0.03
N GLY A 220 13.61 -6.40 1.35
CA GLY A 220 14.85 -6.68 2.06
C GLY A 220 14.96 -8.15 2.48
N ALA A 221 16.15 -8.52 2.95
CA ALA A 221 16.41 -9.79 3.61
C ALA A 221 16.28 -9.64 5.13
N SER A 222 15.71 -10.64 5.80
CA SER A 222 15.63 -10.64 7.27
C SER A 222 16.97 -11.04 7.89
N PRO A 223 17.44 -10.34 8.94
CA PRO A 223 18.57 -10.79 9.73
C PRO A 223 18.21 -11.94 10.69
N VAL A 224 16.92 -12.19 10.89
CA VAL A 224 16.44 -13.18 11.85
C VAL A 224 16.39 -14.57 11.20
N PRO A 225 17.03 -15.60 11.80
CA PRO A 225 16.95 -16.97 11.31
C PRO A 225 15.49 -17.46 11.18
N GLY A 226 15.19 -18.17 10.11
CA GLY A 226 13.85 -18.68 9.81
C GLY A 226 12.91 -17.67 9.14
N ARG A 227 13.26 -16.37 9.14
CA ARG A 227 12.56 -15.30 8.41
C ARG A 227 13.39 -14.87 7.21
N ARG A 228 12.74 -14.61 6.08
CA ARG A 228 13.45 -14.41 4.81
C ARG A 228 13.25 -13.01 4.23
N ARG A 229 12.06 -12.41 4.42
CA ARG A 229 11.63 -11.19 3.75
C ARG A 229 11.24 -10.12 4.75
N THR A 230 11.63 -8.89 4.41
CA THR A 230 11.29 -7.67 5.12
C THR A 230 10.97 -6.59 4.09
N VAL A 231 10.46 -5.46 4.54
CA VAL A 231 10.35 -4.24 3.74
C VAL A 231 11.45 -3.28 4.14
N ALA A 232 12.33 -2.97 3.19
CA ALA A 232 13.38 -1.96 3.32
C ALA A 232 12.93 -0.64 2.69
N ARG A 233 13.44 0.48 3.21
CA ARG A 233 13.17 1.83 2.68
C ARG A 233 14.47 2.50 2.28
N LEU A 234 14.50 3.06 1.08
CA LEU A 234 15.59 3.88 0.55
C LEU A 234 15.04 5.21 0.07
N THR A 235 15.92 6.19 -0.08
CA THR A 235 15.55 7.51 -0.60
C THR A 235 16.50 7.96 -1.70
N SER A 236 16.03 8.86 -2.56
CA SER A 236 16.84 9.58 -3.53
C SER A 236 16.26 10.98 -3.75
N PRO A 237 17.10 12.00 -3.92
CA PRO A 237 16.60 13.34 -4.23
C PRO A 237 15.99 13.44 -5.64
N ALA A 238 16.32 12.51 -6.55
CA ALA A 238 15.81 12.51 -7.92
C ALA A 238 15.78 11.10 -8.52
N LEU A 239 14.81 10.82 -9.41
CA LEU A 239 14.75 9.55 -10.15
C LEU A 239 15.91 9.33 -11.11
N THR A 240 16.63 10.39 -11.44
CA THR A 240 17.84 10.33 -12.30
C THR A 240 19.12 10.12 -11.51
N GLN A 241 19.08 10.23 -10.19
CA GLN A 241 20.23 9.96 -9.32
C GLN A 241 20.16 8.51 -8.84
N LEU A 242 20.85 7.64 -9.55
CA LEU A 242 20.88 6.20 -9.31
C LEU A 242 22.31 5.72 -9.01
N PRO A 243 22.48 4.69 -8.18
CA PRO A 243 21.46 3.99 -7.40
C PRO A 243 20.85 4.89 -6.33
N PHE A 244 19.73 4.45 -5.73
CA PHE A 244 19.21 5.10 -4.53
C PHE A 244 20.24 4.96 -3.40
N ASP A 245 20.22 5.91 -2.48
CA ASP A 245 21.22 5.98 -1.41
C ASP A 245 21.14 4.74 -0.50
N PHE A 246 22.17 3.92 -0.55
CA PHE A 246 22.35 2.76 0.32
C PHE A 246 23.84 2.60 0.63
N PRO A 247 24.23 2.11 1.82
CA PRO A 247 25.63 1.88 2.16
C PRO A 247 26.25 0.83 1.24
N GLU A 248 27.33 1.16 0.56
CA GLU A 248 28.16 0.18 -0.13
C GLU A 248 29.01 -0.57 0.91
N ASP A 249 28.58 -1.78 1.26
CA ASP A 249 29.42 -2.69 2.02
C ASP A 249 30.16 -3.62 1.06
N THR A 250 31.43 -3.27 0.79
CA THR A 250 32.31 -4.03 -0.08
C THR A 250 32.70 -5.40 0.49
N THR A 251 32.39 -5.66 1.77
CA THR A 251 32.67 -6.93 2.44
C THR A 251 31.57 -7.96 2.25
N LEU A 252 30.41 -7.57 1.70
CA LEU A 252 29.31 -8.50 1.46
C LEU A 252 29.71 -9.55 0.41
N PRO A 253 29.37 -10.82 0.67
CA PRO A 253 29.61 -11.86 -0.31
C PRO A 253 28.80 -11.58 -1.58
N ARG A 254 29.50 -11.38 -2.67
CA ARG A 254 28.90 -11.21 -3.99
C ARG A 254 28.64 -12.59 -4.59
N SER A 255 27.53 -12.73 -5.32
CA SER A 255 27.34 -13.91 -6.15
C SER A 255 28.50 -14.03 -7.14
N PRO A 256 28.74 -15.21 -7.76
CA PRO A 256 29.78 -15.34 -8.80
C PRO A 256 29.66 -14.33 -9.94
N ALA A 257 28.47 -13.76 -10.14
CA ALA A 257 28.22 -12.67 -11.08
C ALA A 257 28.48 -11.25 -10.50
N GLY A 258 28.99 -11.15 -9.27
CA GLY A 258 29.31 -9.87 -8.64
C GLY A 258 28.12 -9.16 -7.99
N LEU A 259 26.94 -9.79 -7.94
CA LEU A 259 25.71 -9.21 -7.41
C LEU A 259 25.18 -10.00 -6.23
N HIS A 260 24.45 -9.29 -5.37
CA HIS A 260 23.79 -9.87 -4.23
C HIS A 260 22.39 -10.39 -4.61
N ASP A 261 22.04 -11.58 -4.15
CA ASP A 261 20.73 -12.16 -4.41
C ASP A 261 19.57 -11.39 -3.73
N ARG A 262 19.89 -10.54 -2.75
CA ARG A 262 18.88 -9.79 -1.97
C ARG A 262 19.50 -8.52 -1.39
N LEU A 263 18.67 -7.48 -1.20
CA LEU A 263 19.08 -6.30 -0.46
C LEU A 263 19.37 -6.68 1.00
N PRO A 264 20.64 -6.65 1.44
CA PRO A 264 21.03 -7.12 2.75
C PRO A 264 20.55 -6.20 3.87
N PRO A 265 20.38 -6.70 5.11
CA PRO A 265 19.93 -5.92 6.26
C PRO A 265 20.76 -4.67 6.55
N GLN A 266 22.06 -4.75 6.33
CA GLN A 266 22.98 -3.65 6.58
C GLN A 266 22.97 -2.55 5.51
N CYS A 267 22.31 -2.78 4.38
CA CYS A 267 22.27 -1.82 3.27
C CYS A 267 21.06 -0.87 3.34
N ALA A 268 20.02 -1.21 4.09
CA ALA A 268 18.84 -0.36 4.20
C ALA A 268 18.13 -0.56 5.54
N PRO A 269 17.54 0.49 6.12
CA PRO A 269 16.71 0.33 7.29
C PRO A 269 15.45 -0.47 6.95
N PHE A 270 15.10 -1.43 7.81
CA PHE A 270 13.82 -2.10 7.73
C PHE A 270 12.74 -1.20 8.32
N VAL A 271 11.65 -1.08 7.61
CA VAL A 271 10.46 -0.36 8.07
C VAL A 271 9.33 -1.31 8.46
N MET A 272 9.32 -2.53 7.90
CA MET A 272 8.41 -3.59 8.32
C MET A 272 9.12 -4.95 8.26
N ALA A 273 8.96 -5.75 9.31
CA ALA A 273 9.50 -7.10 9.44
C ALA A 273 8.59 -7.95 10.33
N GLY A 274 8.76 -9.27 10.27
CA GLY A 274 8.22 -10.15 11.30
C GLY A 274 8.92 -9.90 12.64
N ASP A 275 8.20 -9.93 13.74
CA ASP A 275 8.71 -9.70 15.09
C ASP A 275 8.32 -10.84 16.05
N GLU A 276 8.58 -10.68 17.35
CA GLU A 276 8.31 -11.68 18.37
C GLU A 276 6.82 -11.98 18.61
N ARG A 277 5.92 -11.12 18.12
CA ARG A 277 4.46 -11.32 18.17
C ARG A 277 3.95 -12.17 17.03
N ASP A 278 4.79 -12.47 16.05
CA ASP A 278 4.46 -13.32 14.93
C ASP A 278 4.98 -14.75 15.13
N PRO A 279 4.36 -15.78 14.54
CA PRO A 279 4.98 -17.09 14.42
C PRO A 279 6.39 -17.02 13.83
N SER A 280 7.27 -17.94 14.21
CA SER A 280 8.71 -17.89 13.88
C SER A 280 9.01 -17.82 12.38
N ALA A 281 8.19 -18.46 11.56
CA ALA A 281 8.35 -18.53 10.11
C ALA A 281 7.45 -17.52 9.36
N THR A 282 7.32 -16.30 9.88
CA THR A 282 6.50 -15.24 9.27
C THR A 282 7.37 -14.21 8.58
N ASP A 283 7.06 -13.92 7.32
CA ASP A 283 7.63 -12.84 6.51
C ASP A 283 6.65 -11.69 6.32
N VAL A 284 7.15 -10.47 6.20
CA VAL A 284 6.43 -9.35 5.56
C VAL A 284 6.89 -9.28 4.11
N TYR A 285 6.01 -9.71 3.19
CA TYR A 285 6.43 -10.05 1.83
C TYR A 285 6.34 -8.88 0.85
N THR A 286 5.16 -8.26 0.74
CA THR A 286 4.96 -7.12 -0.16
C THR A 286 4.74 -5.85 0.66
N PRO A 287 5.28 -4.71 0.26
CA PRO A 287 5.10 -3.46 1.02
C PRO A 287 3.69 -2.89 0.88
N CYS A 288 3.19 -2.73 -0.34
CA CYS A 288 1.95 -2.06 -0.69
C CYS A 288 1.72 -0.76 0.11
N VAL A 289 2.72 0.13 0.10
CA VAL A 289 2.70 1.40 0.82
C VAL A 289 2.03 2.47 -0.01
N ASN A 290 1.10 3.20 0.59
CA ASN A 290 0.35 4.25 -0.08
C ASN A 290 0.31 5.50 0.82
N PRO A 291 0.90 6.63 0.40
CA PRO A 291 0.61 7.91 1.02
C PRO A 291 -0.89 8.21 0.95
N TYR A 292 -1.44 8.77 2.01
CA TYR A 292 -2.85 9.09 2.10
C TYR A 292 -3.07 10.59 1.99
N GLU A 293 -3.26 11.06 0.77
CA GLU A 293 -3.30 12.49 0.41
C GLU A 293 -4.53 13.25 0.93
N TRP A 294 -5.51 12.56 1.52
CA TRP A 294 -6.77 13.16 1.98
C TRP A 294 -6.78 13.48 3.48
N ALA A 295 -5.66 13.30 4.16
CA ALA A 295 -5.46 13.65 5.56
C ALA A 295 -3.99 13.96 5.84
N ASP A 296 -3.72 14.67 6.92
CA ASP A 296 -2.37 15.03 7.32
C ASP A 296 -1.60 13.82 7.87
N ASP A 297 -0.31 13.76 7.58
CA ASP A 297 0.63 12.82 8.16
C ASP A 297 0.10 11.37 8.20
N ALA A 298 -0.39 10.87 7.08
CA ALA A 298 -0.95 9.54 7.01
C ALA A 298 -0.36 8.73 5.87
N THR A 299 0.20 7.58 6.19
CA THR A 299 0.66 6.57 5.24
C THR A 299 0.11 5.22 5.64
N PHE A 300 -0.55 4.55 4.72
CA PHE A 300 -1.07 3.19 4.93
C PHE A 300 -0.28 2.20 4.11
N ALA A 301 0.11 1.11 4.73
CA ALA A 301 0.67 -0.05 4.04
C ALA A 301 -0.26 -1.26 4.20
N PHE A 302 -0.36 -2.04 3.14
CA PHE A 302 -1.18 -3.26 3.10
C PHE A 302 -0.29 -4.46 2.78
N PRO A 303 0.66 -4.79 3.69
CA PRO A 303 1.61 -5.85 3.43
C PRO A 303 0.93 -7.21 3.33
N ALA A 304 1.37 -8.03 2.37
CA ALA A 304 1.07 -9.45 2.39
C ALA A 304 1.96 -10.10 3.47
N VAL A 305 1.33 -10.61 4.50
CA VAL A 305 2.01 -11.33 5.59
C VAL A 305 1.95 -12.81 5.28
N TYR A 306 3.11 -13.41 5.15
CA TYR A 306 3.31 -14.75 4.67
C TYR A 306 3.83 -15.65 5.78
N ARG A 307 3.09 -16.69 6.10
CA ARG A 307 3.53 -17.74 7.02
C ARG A 307 4.04 -18.96 6.24
N HIS A 308 5.31 -19.28 6.42
CA HIS A 308 5.85 -20.53 5.90
C HIS A 308 5.32 -21.72 6.68
N TYR A 309 5.01 -22.82 6.00
CA TYR A 309 4.76 -24.08 6.69
C TYR A 309 6.06 -24.62 7.30
N GLU A 310 5.99 -25.04 8.54
CA GLU A 310 7.15 -25.59 9.27
C GLU A 310 7.68 -26.87 8.61
N GLY A 311 9.00 -27.02 8.62
CA GLY A 311 9.68 -28.20 8.07
C GLY A 311 9.89 -28.20 6.55
N GLN A 312 9.46 -27.13 5.89
CA GLN A 312 9.54 -27.04 4.42
C GLN A 312 10.67 -26.13 3.94
N ASP A 313 11.87 -26.35 4.46
CA ASP A 313 13.04 -25.52 4.07
C ASP A 313 13.83 -26.05 2.88
N SER A 314 13.52 -27.23 2.37
CA SER A 314 14.23 -27.84 1.28
C SER A 314 13.51 -27.69 -0.06
N HIS A 315 14.13 -27.99 -1.19
CA HIS A 315 13.53 -27.97 -2.52
C HIS A 315 12.60 -29.17 -2.80
N GLU A 316 12.22 -29.92 -1.80
CA GLU A 316 11.37 -31.10 -1.91
C GLU A 316 9.89 -30.67 -1.95
N ARG A 317 9.09 -31.42 -2.59
CA ARG A 317 7.63 -31.25 -2.60
C ARG A 317 7.06 -31.99 -1.39
N ASP A 318 6.06 -31.42 -0.76
CA ASP A 318 5.30 -32.11 0.25
C ASP A 318 4.49 -33.28 -0.38
N ASP A 319 3.81 -34.06 0.46
CA ASP A 319 2.98 -35.22 0.03
C ASP A 319 1.83 -34.78 -0.93
N ARG A 320 1.56 -33.48 -1.04
CA ARG A 320 0.59 -32.90 -1.98
C ARG A 320 1.24 -32.38 -3.26
N GLY A 321 2.54 -32.61 -3.45
CA GLY A 321 3.31 -32.12 -4.57
C GLY A 321 3.65 -30.63 -4.47
N GLN A 322 3.49 -30.04 -3.28
CA GLN A 322 3.78 -28.61 -3.05
C GLN A 322 5.29 -28.38 -2.96
N LYS A 323 5.77 -27.40 -3.68
CA LYS A 323 7.15 -26.94 -3.55
C LYS A 323 7.34 -26.32 -2.16
N GLN A 324 8.57 -26.41 -1.68
CA GLN A 324 9.05 -25.56 -0.63
C GLN A 324 8.69 -24.11 -0.86
N ASN A 325 8.66 -23.39 0.19
CA ASN A 325 8.14 -22.06 0.19
C ASN A 325 6.60 -22.00 0.14
N ALA A 326 5.95 -23.12 0.45
CA ALA A 326 4.50 -23.16 0.58
C ALA A 326 4.04 -22.50 1.88
N GLY A 327 2.92 -21.87 1.82
CA GLY A 327 2.27 -21.23 2.98
C GLY A 327 1.25 -20.18 2.57
N PRO A 328 0.29 -19.89 3.43
CA PRO A 328 -0.74 -18.90 3.16
C PRO A 328 -0.22 -17.47 3.31
N LEU A 329 -0.84 -16.56 2.56
CA LEU A 329 -0.62 -15.13 2.70
C LEU A 329 -1.94 -14.40 2.87
N GLU A 330 -1.99 -13.49 3.82
CA GLU A 330 -3.10 -12.57 4.03
C GLU A 330 -2.61 -11.13 4.00
N VAL A 331 -3.52 -10.19 3.80
CA VAL A 331 -3.21 -8.76 3.83
C VAL A 331 -3.53 -8.19 5.21
N GLN A 332 -2.50 -7.70 5.89
CA GLN A 332 -2.66 -6.92 7.11
C GLN A 332 -2.59 -5.41 6.80
N LEU A 333 -2.89 -4.59 7.78
CA LEU A 333 -2.77 -3.14 7.70
C LEU A 333 -1.58 -2.69 8.56
N ALA A 334 -0.77 -1.79 8.02
CA ALA A 334 0.21 -1.06 8.82
C ALA A 334 0.01 0.45 8.60
N VAL A 335 0.18 1.21 9.69
CA VAL A 335 -0.06 2.64 9.70
C VAL A 335 1.22 3.38 10.08
N SER A 336 1.42 4.56 9.50
CA SER A 336 2.60 5.39 9.76
C SER A 336 2.28 6.86 9.62
N ARG A 337 2.97 7.71 10.41
CA ARG A 337 2.93 9.17 10.32
C ARG A 337 4.08 9.74 9.50
N ASP A 338 5.17 9.01 9.38
CA ASP A 338 6.43 9.47 8.79
C ASP A 338 6.91 8.62 7.59
N GLY A 339 6.18 7.56 7.26
CA GLY A 339 6.58 6.60 6.24
C GLY A 339 7.83 5.77 6.59
N VAL A 340 8.31 5.85 7.84
CA VAL A 340 9.49 5.14 8.34
C VAL A 340 9.12 4.17 9.46
N THR A 341 8.38 4.68 10.44
CA THR A 341 7.91 3.91 11.59
C THR A 341 6.50 3.41 11.31
N PHE A 342 6.35 2.11 11.13
CA PHE A 342 5.05 1.48 10.89
C PHE A 342 4.59 0.69 12.10
N ASP A 343 3.36 0.95 12.54
CA ASP A 343 2.64 0.08 13.48
C ASP A 343 1.78 -0.90 12.68
N ARG A 344 2.15 -2.17 12.73
CA ARG A 344 1.45 -3.24 12.00
C ARG A 344 0.31 -3.79 12.86
N LEU A 345 -0.90 -3.58 12.38
CA LEU A 345 -2.14 -4.07 12.97
C LEU A 345 -2.41 -5.49 12.47
N ARG A 346 -2.35 -6.47 13.37
CA ARG A 346 -2.30 -7.90 13.02
C ARG A 346 -3.65 -8.52 12.68
N THR A 347 -4.74 -7.81 12.92
CA THR A 347 -6.04 -8.20 12.39
C THR A 347 -6.01 -8.10 10.87
N PRO A 348 -6.35 -9.14 10.12
CA PRO A 348 -6.37 -9.09 8.67
C PRO A 348 -7.28 -7.97 8.15
N TYR A 349 -6.75 -7.16 7.24
CA TYR A 349 -7.54 -6.20 6.48
C TYR A 349 -8.31 -6.91 5.35
N VAL A 350 -7.62 -7.80 4.63
CA VAL A 350 -8.25 -8.79 3.73
C VAL A 350 -7.71 -10.15 4.12
N GLY A 351 -8.53 -10.91 4.84
CA GLY A 351 -8.22 -12.26 5.27
C GLY A 351 -8.42 -13.28 4.15
N LEU A 352 -7.96 -14.50 4.41
CA LEU A 352 -8.13 -15.65 3.52
C LEU A 352 -9.61 -16.09 3.47
N GLY A 353 -10.03 -16.58 2.30
CA GLY A 353 -11.28 -17.34 2.17
C GLY A 353 -11.14 -18.76 2.73
N LEU A 354 -12.17 -19.58 2.59
CA LEU A 354 -12.12 -20.99 2.95
C LEU A 354 -11.26 -21.75 1.96
N MET A 355 -10.32 -22.55 2.46
CA MET A 355 -9.38 -23.32 1.60
C MET A 355 -10.07 -24.42 0.79
N GLU A 356 -11.30 -24.79 1.15
CA GLU A 356 -12.14 -25.74 0.42
C GLU A 356 -12.80 -25.08 -0.82
N GLU A 357 -12.84 -23.75 -0.89
CA GLU A 357 -13.38 -23.05 -2.06
C GLU A 357 -12.36 -23.07 -3.21
N PRO A 358 -12.76 -23.47 -4.43
CA PRO A 358 -11.81 -23.70 -5.53
C PRO A 358 -11.04 -22.45 -5.99
N GLN A 359 -11.47 -21.26 -5.60
CA GLN A 359 -10.94 -19.99 -6.08
C GLN A 359 -10.39 -19.10 -4.98
N LEU A 360 -10.57 -19.45 -3.71
CA LEU A 360 -10.25 -18.62 -2.56
C LEU A 360 -9.41 -19.40 -1.54
N GLY A 361 -8.74 -18.68 -0.67
CA GLY A 361 -8.23 -19.24 0.59
C GLY A 361 -6.74 -19.54 0.67
N GLY A 362 -5.97 -19.42 -0.40
CA GLY A 362 -4.53 -19.74 -0.37
C GLY A 362 -3.62 -18.53 -0.20
N SER A 363 -3.88 -17.47 -0.95
CA SER A 363 -3.03 -16.28 -0.97
C SER A 363 -3.78 -15.04 -1.41
N VAL A 364 -3.55 -13.94 -0.69
CA VAL A 364 -4.09 -12.61 -1.01
C VAL A 364 -2.96 -11.60 -1.06
N TYR A 365 -2.95 -10.76 -2.11
CA TYR A 365 -1.98 -9.69 -2.31
C TYR A 365 -2.69 -8.40 -2.67
N MET A 366 -2.50 -7.36 -1.86
CA MET A 366 -3.02 -6.04 -2.19
C MET A 366 -2.22 -5.44 -3.34
N GLY A 367 -2.93 -4.90 -4.31
CA GLY A 367 -2.39 -4.09 -5.39
C GLY A 367 -2.08 -2.67 -4.93
N VAL A 368 -1.16 -2.03 -5.60
CA VAL A 368 -0.77 -0.64 -5.34
C VAL A 368 -1.81 0.31 -5.90
N GLY A 369 -2.11 1.36 -5.15
CA GLY A 369 -3.00 2.45 -5.52
C GLY A 369 -4.23 2.54 -4.63
N LEU A 370 -4.54 3.78 -4.25
CA LEU A 370 -5.78 4.18 -3.58
C LEU A 370 -6.55 5.09 -4.54
N VAL A 371 -7.76 4.73 -4.88
CA VAL A 371 -8.62 5.53 -5.77
C VAL A 371 -9.79 6.07 -4.97
N ARG A 372 -9.89 7.38 -4.86
CA ARG A 372 -11.04 8.02 -4.21
C ARG A 372 -12.14 8.32 -5.22
N ARG A 373 -13.37 7.93 -4.87
CA ARG A 373 -14.60 8.37 -5.55
C ARG A 373 -15.62 8.77 -4.49
N GLY A 374 -15.84 10.07 -4.38
CA GLY A 374 -16.73 10.64 -3.35
C GLY A 374 -16.27 10.30 -1.93
N ASN A 375 -17.11 9.62 -1.20
CA ASN A 375 -16.89 9.23 0.21
C ASN A 375 -16.28 7.84 0.38
N TYR A 376 -15.71 7.28 -0.68
CA TYR A 376 -15.14 5.94 -0.66
C TYR A 376 -13.74 5.90 -1.27
N ILE A 377 -12.95 4.98 -0.74
CA ILE A 377 -11.66 4.55 -1.29
C ILE A 377 -11.84 3.19 -1.94
N TYR A 378 -11.32 3.05 -3.14
CA TYR A 378 -11.28 1.80 -3.88
C TYR A 378 -9.85 1.31 -3.98
N GLN A 379 -9.66 0.03 -3.70
CA GLN A 379 -8.41 -0.71 -3.82
C GLN A 379 -8.67 -1.96 -4.64
N TYR A 380 -7.60 -2.53 -5.17
CA TYR A 380 -7.69 -3.78 -5.93
C TYR A 380 -6.71 -4.77 -5.37
N TYR A 381 -7.08 -6.04 -5.33
CA TYR A 381 -6.23 -7.09 -4.84
C TYR A 381 -6.40 -8.36 -5.66
N ALA A 382 -5.38 -9.20 -5.63
CA ALA A 382 -5.39 -10.49 -6.28
C ALA A 382 -5.51 -11.60 -5.23
N GLU A 383 -6.39 -12.56 -5.49
CA GLU A 383 -6.63 -13.71 -4.62
C GLU A 383 -6.52 -15.00 -5.41
N GLY A 384 -5.82 -15.99 -4.85
CA GLY A 384 -5.65 -17.31 -5.41
C GLY A 384 -6.00 -18.40 -4.43
N ALA A 385 -6.54 -19.51 -4.94
CA ALA A 385 -6.87 -20.70 -4.13
C ALA A 385 -5.64 -21.41 -3.57
N CYS A 386 -4.47 -21.16 -4.15
CA CYS A 386 -3.23 -21.82 -3.77
C CYS A 386 -2.39 -20.97 -2.83
N THR A 387 -1.71 -21.65 -1.92
CA THR A 387 -0.66 -21.04 -1.12
C THR A 387 0.51 -20.62 -1.99
N HIS A 388 1.38 -19.76 -1.46
CA HIS A 388 2.62 -19.37 -2.13
C HIS A 388 3.43 -20.61 -2.52
N GLY A 389 4.05 -20.58 -3.69
CA GLY A 389 4.78 -21.74 -4.24
C GLY A 389 3.98 -22.56 -5.25
N HIS A 390 2.66 -22.40 -5.28
CA HIS A 390 1.79 -22.97 -6.31
C HIS A 390 1.40 -21.92 -7.32
N TYR A 391 1.84 -22.09 -8.55
CA TYR A 391 1.68 -21.07 -9.59
C TYR A 391 0.85 -21.55 -10.79
N ASP A 392 0.21 -22.70 -10.65
CA ASP A 392 -0.50 -23.38 -11.71
C ASP A 392 -2.01 -23.16 -11.71
N ARG A 393 -2.53 -22.39 -10.73
CA ARG A 393 -3.95 -22.03 -10.63
C ARG A 393 -4.21 -20.56 -10.98
N ASP A 394 -5.43 -20.31 -11.36
CA ASP A 394 -5.87 -18.96 -11.72
C ASP A 394 -5.92 -18.05 -10.50
N VAL A 395 -5.64 -16.79 -10.75
CA VAL A 395 -5.71 -15.69 -9.79
C VAL A 395 -6.88 -14.81 -10.19
N HIS A 396 -7.69 -14.43 -9.22
CA HIS A 396 -8.85 -13.56 -9.43
C HIS A 396 -8.55 -12.17 -8.88
N ILE A 397 -8.95 -11.14 -9.62
CA ILE A 397 -8.81 -9.76 -9.19
C ILE A 397 -10.14 -9.27 -8.62
N TRP A 398 -10.04 -8.59 -7.50
CA TRP A 398 -11.17 -8.06 -6.75
C TRP A 398 -11.00 -6.57 -6.52
N GLN A 399 -12.12 -5.85 -6.53
CA GLN A 399 -12.22 -4.49 -6.03
C GLN A 399 -12.65 -4.53 -4.55
N ALA A 400 -11.94 -3.83 -3.70
CA ALA A 400 -12.28 -3.58 -2.31
C ALA A 400 -12.78 -2.13 -2.15
N LYS A 401 -13.98 -1.95 -1.63
CA LYS A 401 -14.56 -0.64 -1.33
C LYS A 401 -14.45 -0.37 0.16
N GLN A 402 -13.79 0.73 0.52
CA GLN A 402 -13.63 1.19 1.90
C GLN A 402 -14.27 2.57 2.07
N ARG A 403 -14.72 2.89 3.29
CA ARG A 403 -15.09 4.24 3.69
C ARG A 403 -13.89 5.18 3.55
N LEU A 404 -14.11 6.43 3.14
CA LEU A 404 -13.08 7.47 3.22
C LEU A 404 -12.60 7.57 4.68
N ASP A 405 -11.28 7.55 4.90
CA ASP A 405 -10.62 7.55 6.21
C ASP A 405 -10.90 6.28 7.08
N GLY A 406 -11.56 5.28 6.51
CA GLY A 406 -12.21 4.20 7.24
C GLY A 406 -11.33 3.00 7.61
N PHE A 407 -10.02 3.03 7.38
CA PHE A 407 -9.14 1.87 7.63
C PHE A 407 -9.02 1.50 9.10
N VAL A 408 -8.96 2.51 9.97
CA VAL A 408 -8.93 2.34 11.43
C VAL A 408 -9.91 3.29 12.07
N SER A 409 -10.54 2.88 13.15
CA SER A 409 -11.42 3.70 13.96
C SER A 409 -11.15 3.53 15.45
N VAL A 410 -11.56 4.54 16.20
CA VAL A 410 -11.70 4.47 17.65
C VAL A 410 -13.15 4.13 17.93
N ASP A 411 -13.41 2.98 18.52
CA ASP A 411 -14.74 2.41 18.72
C ASP A 411 -15.15 2.47 20.19
N ALA A 412 -16.39 2.87 20.45
CA ALA A 412 -17.05 2.68 21.72
C ALA A 412 -18.19 1.65 21.58
N GLY A 413 -18.24 0.69 22.49
CA GLY A 413 -19.35 -0.26 22.60
C GLY A 413 -20.62 0.36 23.22
N PRO A 414 -21.64 -0.48 23.52
CA PRO A 414 -22.91 -0.02 24.10
C PRO A 414 -22.75 0.55 25.53
N ASP A 415 -21.72 0.16 26.24
CA ASP A 415 -21.39 0.71 27.57
C ASP A 415 -20.77 2.10 27.50
N GLY A 416 -20.47 2.58 26.30
CA GLY A 416 -19.86 3.87 26.05
C GLY A 416 -18.35 3.93 26.30
N GLY A 417 -17.77 5.04 25.88
CA GLY A 417 -16.37 5.33 26.07
C GLY A 417 -16.09 6.81 25.83
N TRP A 418 -14.90 7.24 26.19
CA TRP A 418 -14.46 8.63 25.99
C TRP A 418 -12.96 8.72 25.79
N PHE A 419 -12.53 9.81 25.14
CA PHE A 419 -11.13 10.24 25.14
C PHE A 419 -11.01 11.75 25.23
N VAL A 420 -9.80 12.19 25.59
CA VAL A 420 -9.38 13.59 25.55
C VAL A 420 -8.14 13.68 24.69
N THR A 421 -8.09 14.67 23.82
CA THR A 421 -6.88 14.95 23.03
C THR A 421 -5.80 15.61 23.88
N PRO A 422 -4.51 15.50 23.53
CA PRO A 422 -3.53 16.49 23.98
C PRO A 422 -3.97 17.90 23.53
N PRO A 423 -3.34 18.97 24.01
CA PRO A 423 -3.61 20.31 23.50
C PRO A 423 -3.35 20.36 21.99
N ILE A 424 -4.36 20.85 21.25
CA ILE A 424 -4.31 21.06 19.81
C ILE A 424 -4.52 22.54 19.50
N GLU A 425 -3.85 23.04 18.45
CA GLU A 425 -4.08 24.37 17.91
C GLU A 425 -4.63 24.23 16.50
N PHE A 426 -5.80 24.77 16.26
CA PHE A 426 -6.50 24.68 14.99
C PHE A 426 -6.74 26.04 14.35
N ALA A 427 -7.04 26.02 13.05
CA ALA A 427 -7.60 27.12 12.30
C ALA A 427 -9.00 26.77 11.78
N GLY A 428 -9.80 27.78 11.50
CA GLY A 428 -11.18 27.58 11.02
C GLY A 428 -12.26 27.81 12.06
N SER A 429 -13.51 27.65 11.66
CA SER A 429 -14.70 28.02 12.44
C SER A 429 -15.68 26.86 12.63
N ARG A 430 -15.42 25.68 12.09
CA ARG A 430 -16.27 24.49 12.17
C ARG A 430 -15.46 23.28 12.58
N LEU A 431 -16.04 22.41 13.42
CA LEU A 431 -15.48 21.09 13.74
C LEU A 431 -16.33 20.04 13.02
N LEU A 432 -15.65 19.19 12.26
CA LEU A 432 -16.25 18.09 11.49
C LEU A 432 -15.71 16.75 12.00
N LEU A 433 -16.57 15.75 12.11
CA LEU A 433 -16.23 14.39 12.46
C LEU A 433 -16.53 13.44 11.30
N ASN A 434 -15.59 12.54 11.01
CA ASN A 434 -15.88 11.33 10.24
C ASN A 434 -16.26 10.24 11.24
N ILE A 435 -17.56 9.99 11.37
CA ILE A 435 -18.14 9.15 12.42
C ILE A 435 -19.26 8.27 11.87
N ASP A 436 -19.38 7.08 12.44
CA ASP A 436 -20.50 6.16 12.20
C ASP A 436 -21.16 5.81 13.55
N CYS A 437 -22.33 6.36 13.77
CA CYS A 437 -23.16 6.07 14.94
C CYS A 437 -24.19 4.96 14.67
N GLY A 438 -24.21 4.39 13.46
CA GLY A 438 -25.22 3.40 13.11
C GLY A 438 -26.63 3.94 13.31
N ALA A 439 -27.52 3.11 13.86
CA ALA A 439 -28.91 3.47 14.14
C ALA A 439 -29.16 3.84 15.61
N THR A 440 -28.26 3.48 16.51
CA THR A 440 -28.51 3.59 17.97
C THR A 440 -27.34 4.23 18.72
N GLY A 441 -26.27 4.58 18.00
CA GLY A 441 -25.09 5.22 18.56
C GLY A 441 -25.21 6.73 18.59
N GLU A 442 -24.39 7.34 19.41
CA GLU A 442 -24.32 8.79 19.57
C GLU A 442 -22.96 9.22 20.12
N ALA A 443 -22.60 10.48 19.86
CA ALA A 443 -21.41 11.09 20.37
C ALA A 443 -21.64 12.55 20.78
N TRP A 444 -20.88 13.02 21.76
CA TRP A 444 -20.87 14.40 22.23
C TRP A 444 -19.44 14.91 22.29
N VAL A 445 -19.28 16.18 22.01
CA VAL A 445 -17.98 16.86 22.03
C VAL A 445 -18.02 18.01 22.99
N GLU A 446 -17.03 18.07 23.87
CA GLU A 446 -16.73 19.20 24.74
C GLU A 446 -15.36 19.76 24.35
N LEU A 447 -15.24 21.09 24.30
CA LEU A 447 -13.94 21.75 24.19
C LEU A 447 -13.50 22.29 25.54
N GLN A 448 -12.23 22.06 25.85
CA GLN A 448 -11.60 22.43 27.12
C GLN A 448 -10.41 23.37 26.85
N ASP A 449 -10.01 24.15 27.82
CA ASP A 449 -8.73 24.85 27.78
C ASP A 449 -7.54 23.85 27.92
N GLU A 450 -6.33 24.35 27.81
CA GLU A 450 -5.10 23.52 27.92
C GLU A 450 -4.96 22.80 29.27
N THR A 451 -5.64 23.29 30.31
CA THR A 451 -5.64 22.71 31.67
C THR A 451 -6.69 21.62 31.84
N GLY A 452 -7.59 21.44 30.85
CA GLY A 452 -8.70 20.48 30.89
C GLY A 452 -9.98 21.04 31.48
N LYS A 453 -10.10 22.37 31.67
CA LYS A 453 -11.31 23.02 32.16
C LYS A 453 -12.26 23.26 30.97
N PRO A 454 -13.54 22.82 31.08
CA PRO A 454 -14.54 23.06 30.04
C PRO A 454 -14.70 24.55 29.70
N LEU A 455 -14.77 24.84 28.41
CA LEU A 455 -14.96 26.19 27.89
C LEU A 455 -16.45 26.51 27.83
N PRO A 456 -16.90 27.67 28.39
CA PRO A 456 -18.31 28.08 28.36
C PRO A 456 -18.85 28.14 26.93
N GLY A 457 -20.04 27.56 26.72
CA GLY A 457 -20.68 27.46 25.40
C GLY A 457 -20.28 26.22 24.60
N TYR A 458 -19.23 25.47 25.05
CA TYR A 458 -18.73 24.25 24.41
C TYR A 458 -18.65 23.07 25.38
N THR A 459 -19.42 23.11 26.48
CA THR A 459 -19.48 22.04 27.49
C THR A 459 -20.37 20.89 27.02
N PHE A 460 -20.32 19.74 27.68
CA PHE A 460 -21.27 18.65 27.41
C PHE A 460 -22.73 19.03 27.65
N GLU A 461 -23.01 19.96 28.56
CA GLU A 461 -24.37 20.45 28.79
C GLU A 461 -24.88 21.28 27.59
N ASP A 462 -24.00 21.93 26.86
CA ASP A 462 -24.28 22.68 25.64
C ASP A 462 -24.26 21.82 24.38
N ALA A 463 -23.59 20.66 24.42
CA ALA A 463 -23.37 19.81 23.25
C ALA A 463 -24.68 19.25 22.68
N VAL A 464 -24.80 19.29 21.35
CA VAL A 464 -25.82 18.58 20.59
C VAL A 464 -25.23 17.26 20.15
N SER A 465 -25.95 16.16 20.37
CA SER A 465 -25.48 14.83 20.00
C SER A 465 -25.28 14.69 18.48
N VAL A 466 -24.16 14.05 18.12
CA VAL A 466 -23.93 13.53 16.77
C VAL A 466 -24.44 12.09 16.75
N ASP A 467 -25.48 11.82 15.97
CA ASP A 467 -26.22 10.54 15.92
C ASP A 467 -26.32 9.96 14.50
N ARG A 468 -25.39 10.34 13.61
CA ARG A 468 -25.45 10.01 12.18
C ARG A 468 -24.20 9.23 11.73
N ASN A 469 -24.33 8.64 10.55
CA ASN A 469 -23.22 8.08 9.81
C ASN A 469 -22.82 9.03 8.68
N GLY A 470 -21.63 9.62 8.76
CA GLY A 470 -21.14 10.53 7.73
C GLY A 470 -19.65 10.84 7.84
N VAL A 471 -19.06 11.22 6.72
CA VAL A 471 -17.61 11.48 6.62
C VAL A 471 -17.22 12.92 7.02
N ALA A 472 -18.21 13.81 7.23
CA ALA A 472 -18.01 15.19 7.63
C ALA A 472 -19.24 15.68 8.39
N GLN A 473 -19.51 15.09 9.56
CA GLN A 473 -20.62 15.50 10.43
C GLN A 473 -20.19 16.71 11.24
N GLU A 474 -20.90 17.81 11.07
CA GLU A 474 -20.65 19.05 11.81
C GLU A 474 -21.06 18.90 13.28
N VAL A 475 -20.19 19.31 14.18
CA VAL A 475 -20.46 19.33 15.62
C VAL A 475 -21.18 20.63 16.01
N TRP A 476 -22.23 20.51 16.81
CA TRP A 476 -23.06 21.61 17.25
C TRP A 476 -23.13 21.71 18.77
N TRP A 477 -23.24 22.94 19.25
CA TRP A 477 -23.60 23.26 20.62
C TRP A 477 -24.87 24.13 20.61
N ARG A 478 -25.49 24.34 21.75
CA ARG A 478 -26.73 25.18 21.84
C ARG A 478 -26.54 26.59 21.26
N GLY A 479 -25.34 27.14 21.36
CA GLY A 479 -24.96 28.42 20.79
C GLY A 479 -24.66 28.43 19.29
N GLY A 480 -24.68 27.26 18.65
CA GLY A 480 -24.33 27.08 17.22
C GLY A 480 -23.04 26.28 17.04
N PRO A 481 -22.58 26.07 15.79
CA PRO A 481 -21.40 25.25 15.47
C PRO A 481 -20.10 26.05 15.41
N ASP A 482 -20.13 27.35 15.71
CA ASP A 482 -18.97 28.22 15.52
C ASP A 482 -17.91 28.03 16.60
N VAL A 483 -16.74 27.51 16.20
CA VAL A 483 -15.54 27.36 17.03
C VAL A 483 -14.47 28.42 16.72
N GLY A 484 -14.73 29.34 15.78
CA GLY A 484 -13.81 30.40 15.35
C GLY A 484 -13.23 31.26 16.49
N PRO A 485 -13.99 31.58 17.56
CA PRO A 485 -13.44 32.31 18.72
C PRO A 485 -12.29 31.58 19.45
N LEU A 486 -12.11 30.28 19.20
CA LEU A 486 -11.06 29.45 19.78
C LEU A 486 -9.89 29.20 18.82
N SER A 487 -10.00 29.62 17.55
CA SER A 487 -8.97 29.43 16.53
C SER A 487 -7.64 30.09 16.96
N GLY A 488 -6.52 29.40 16.70
CA GLY A 488 -5.17 29.86 17.08
C GLY A 488 -4.88 29.82 18.60
N ARG A 489 -5.73 29.14 19.38
CA ARG A 489 -5.53 28.94 20.81
C ARG A 489 -5.41 27.45 21.11
N PRO A 490 -4.53 27.04 22.03
CA PRO A 490 -4.49 25.66 22.50
C PRO A 490 -5.80 25.27 23.18
N VAL A 491 -6.44 24.20 22.67
CA VAL A 491 -7.64 23.59 23.25
C VAL A 491 -7.49 22.10 23.33
N ARG A 492 -8.27 21.46 24.20
CA ARG A 492 -8.45 20.02 24.22
C ARG A 492 -9.84 19.69 23.74
N MET A 493 -9.97 18.60 22.99
CA MET A 493 -11.25 18.05 22.59
C MET A 493 -11.52 16.79 23.41
N ARG A 494 -12.62 16.78 24.15
CA ARG A 494 -13.13 15.60 24.83
C ARG A 494 -14.31 15.05 24.07
N VAL A 495 -14.22 13.80 23.63
CA VAL A 495 -15.29 13.10 22.94
C VAL A 495 -15.81 11.98 23.83
N THR A 496 -17.10 11.96 24.05
CA THR A 496 -17.82 10.84 24.68
C THR A 496 -18.74 10.22 23.63
N MET A 497 -18.73 8.92 23.53
CA MET A 497 -19.56 8.23 22.53
C MET A 497 -19.98 6.83 23.00
N ARG A 498 -21.05 6.31 22.44
CA ARG A 498 -21.50 4.92 22.63
C ARG A 498 -22.01 4.34 21.32
N SER A 499 -21.81 3.04 21.12
CA SER A 499 -22.19 2.32 19.91
C SER A 499 -21.79 3.07 18.64
N ALA A 500 -20.58 3.63 18.64
CA ALA A 500 -20.10 4.51 17.58
C ALA A 500 -18.63 4.24 17.22
N LYS A 501 -18.27 4.57 15.97
CA LYS A 501 -16.92 4.49 15.41
C LYS A 501 -16.48 5.88 14.96
N LEU A 502 -15.38 6.39 15.46
CA LEU A 502 -14.79 7.67 15.05
C LEU A 502 -13.49 7.42 14.27
N TYR A 503 -13.44 7.93 13.04
CA TYR A 503 -12.32 7.72 12.11
C TYR A 503 -11.37 8.91 12.04
N ALA A 504 -11.95 10.13 12.03
CA ALA A 504 -11.19 11.36 11.87
C ALA A 504 -11.93 12.56 12.44
N PHE A 505 -11.18 13.63 12.73
CA PHE A 505 -11.74 14.96 12.95
C PHE A 505 -11.03 15.98 12.08
N GLN A 506 -11.69 17.10 11.82
CA GLN A 506 -11.16 18.19 11.03
C GLN A 506 -11.76 19.53 11.46
N PHE A 507 -10.92 20.54 11.60
CA PHE A 507 -11.41 21.91 11.65
C PHE A 507 -11.41 22.50 10.24
N SER A 508 -12.42 23.31 9.91
CA SER A 508 -12.55 23.88 8.57
C SER A 508 -13.06 25.31 8.64
N GLU A 509 -12.80 26.07 7.60
CA GLU A 509 -13.47 27.35 7.39
C GLU A 509 -14.99 27.14 7.19
N SER A 510 -15.78 28.14 7.49
CA SER A 510 -17.21 28.11 7.14
C SER A 510 -17.35 28.00 5.62
N ARG A 511 -18.20 27.09 5.16
CA ARG A 511 -18.57 27.02 3.74
C ARG A 511 -19.28 28.27 3.27
#